data_11d12f65e74355e220e90df017fe815c
#
_entry.id   11d12f65e74355e220e90df017fe815c
#
_cell.length_a   1.000
_cell.length_b   1.000
_cell.length_c   1.000
_cell.angle_alpha   90.00
_cell.angle_beta   90.00
_cell.angle_gamma   90.00
#
_symmetry.space_group_name_H-M   'P 1'
#
loop_
_entity.id
_entity.type
_entity.pdbx_description
1 polymer ?
#
loop_
_entity_poly.entity_id
_entity_poly.type
_entity_poly.pdbx_seq_one_letter_code
_entity_poly.pdbx_strand_id
1 'polypeptide(L)'
;MVPLPRVAPGAEFPPLSVGRDDRVFVLTGAGISAESGVKTFRDAGGLWEEHRIEDVATPEAFARDPRTVWRFYSQRRKQAGSVQPNPAHLALARLERRIGDRLFLCTQNVDPLHERAGSRAVHHMHGELLRSRCDSCDRPAFEDERRHLEELPRCERCGGGLRPQVVWFGEVPLGMDRIYQALNACDLFVTVGSSGAVYPAAGFVSHLRHNPAPRGNFARCVYVGLERPENSHCFDECRLGKAGELLPALFEEGLP
;
A
#
# COMPACT_ATOMS: atom_id res chain seq x y z
N MET A 1 0.81 -30.65 5.80
CA MET A 1 1.38 -29.32 5.47
C MET A 1 2.58 -29.57 4.57
N VAL A 2 2.44 -29.37 3.24
CA VAL A 2 3.54 -29.55 2.29
C VAL A 2 4.46 -28.33 2.45
N PRO A 3 5.77 -28.51 2.68
CA PRO A 3 6.68 -27.37 2.77
C PRO A 3 6.74 -26.67 1.42
N LEU A 4 6.56 -25.34 1.41
CA LEU A 4 6.75 -24.51 0.22
C LEU A 4 8.18 -24.72 -0.32
N PRO A 5 8.36 -24.88 -1.64
CA PRO A 5 9.66 -25.08 -2.23
C PRO A 5 10.61 -23.91 -1.87
N ARG A 6 11.79 -24.23 -1.36
CA ARG A 6 12.87 -23.25 -1.18
C ARG A 6 13.44 -22.94 -2.55
N VAL A 7 13.15 -21.75 -3.08
CA VAL A 7 13.80 -21.27 -4.30
C VAL A 7 15.15 -20.68 -3.93
N ALA A 8 16.19 -21.11 -4.60
CA ALA A 8 17.56 -20.63 -4.38
C ALA A 8 17.68 -19.12 -4.75
N PRO A 9 18.55 -18.35 -4.09
CA PRO A 9 18.86 -16.98 -4.49
C PRO A 9 19.36 -16.97 -5.94
N GLY A 10 18.75 -16.14 -6.81
CA GLY A 10 19.11 -16.04 -8.23
C GLY A 10 18.29 -16.90 -9.19
N ALA A 11 17.28 -17.63 -8.72
CA ALA A 11 16.37 -18.34 -9.63
C ALA A 11 15.48 -17.33 -10.36
N GLU A 12 15.46 -17.40 -11.69
CA GLU A 12 14.49 -16.67 -12.51
C GLU A 12 13.08 -17.24 -12.23
N PHE A 13 12.20 -16.39 -11.73
CA PHE A 13 10.81 -16.77 -11.56
C PHE A 13 10.09 -16.63 -12.91
N PRO A 14 9.32 -17.64 -13.33
CA PRO A 14 8.52 -17.50 -14.53
C PRO A 14 7.49 -16.39 -14.37
N PRO A 15 7.11 -15.70 -15.46
CA PRO A 15 6.03 -14.72 -15.44
C PRO A 15 4.74 -15.30 -14.85
N LEU A 16 3.93 -14.46 -14.24
CA LEU A 16 2.60 -14.86 -13.79
C LEU A 16 1.68 -14.94 -15.01
N SER A 17 1.09 -16.11 -15.21
CA SER A 17 0.01 -16.23 -16.18
C SER A 17 -1.22 -15.50 -15.66
N VAL A 18 -1.67 -14.48 -16.40
CA VAL A 18 -2.92 -13.74 -16.16
C VAL A 18 -3.83 -14.03 -17.36
N GLY A 19 -4.91 -14.74 -17.11
CA GLY A 19 -5.91 -15.04 -18.14
C GLY A 19 -6.63 -13.80 -18.66
N ARG A 20 -7.24 -13.91 -19.84
CA ARG A 20 -7.94 -12.79 -20.50
C ARG A 20 -9.03 -12.16 -19.65
N ASP A 21 -9.69 -12.97 -18.80
CA ASP A 21 -10.83 -12.54 -17.97
C ASP A 21 -10.48 -12.50 -16.48
N ASP A 22 -9.21 -12.75 -16.12
CA ASP A 22 -8.79 -12.76 -14.72
C ASP A 22 -8.84 -11.36 -14.12
N ARG A 23 -9.34 -11.29 -12.90
CA ARG A 23 -9.30 -10.11 -12.05
C ARG A 23 -8.10 -10.20 -11.12
N VAL A 24 -7.30 -9.16 -11.13
CA VAL A 24 -6.05 -9.09 -10.37
C VAL A 24 -6.20 -8.09 -9.24
N PHE A 25 -5.95 -8.54 -8.02
CA PHE A 25 -5.81 -7.66 -6.87
C PHE A 25 -4.34 -7.52 -6.51
N VAL A 26 -3.81 -6.31 -6.53
CA VAL A 26 -2.45 -6.03 -6.05
C VAL A 26 -2.52 -5.22 -4.77
N LEU A 27 -1.92 -5.77 -3.69
CA LEU A 27 -1.72 -5.08 -2.42
C LEU A 27 -0.27 -4.63 -2.31
N THR A 28 0.00 -3.34 -2.14
CA THR A 28 1.36 -2.85 -1.92
C THR A 28 1.56 -2.32 -0.50
N GLY A 29 2.73 -2.54 0.07
CA GLY A 29 3.19 -1.98 1.33
C GLY A 29 4.49 -1.21 1.18
N ALA A 30 5.07 -0.72 2.27
CA ALA A 30 6.22 0.19 2.26
C ALA A 30 7.46 -0.37 1.54
N GLY A 31 7.60 -1.69 1.47
CA GLY A 31 8.72 -2.34 0.78
C GLY A 31 8.79 -2.04 -0.73
N ILE A 32 7.66 -1.73 -1.41
CA ILE A 32 7.70 -1.33 -2.83
C ILE A 32 8.38 0.03 -3.00
N SER A 33 8.27 0.94 -2.02
CA SER A 33 8.83 2.30 -2.07
C SER A 33 10.26 2.40 -1.51
N ALA A 34 10.79 1.30 -0.92
CA ALA A 34 12.14 1.28 -0.34
C ALA A 34 13.22 1.61 -1.37
N GLU A 35 13.13 1.04 -2.58
CA GLU A 35 14.08 1.30 -3.68
C GLU A 35 13.96 2.71 -4.26
N SER A 36 12.91 3.45 -3.92
CA SER A 36 12.75 4.88 -4.22
C SER A 36 13.36 5.79 -3.14
N GLY A 37 13.94 5.22 -2.06
CA GLY A 37 14.52 5.97 -0.95
C GLY A 37 13.53 6.36 0.14
N VAL A 38 12.31 5.80 0.12
CA VAL A 38 11.35 5.96 1.23
C VAL A 38 11.67 4.91 2.28
N LYS A 39 11.97 5.35 3.50
CA LYS A 39 12.24 4.45 4.62
C LYS A 39 11.02 3.62 4.96
N THR A 40 11.22 2.33 5.15
CA THR A 40 10.15 1.42 5.54
C THR A 40 9.89 1.47 7.04
N PHE A 41 8.72 1.04 7.45
CA PHE A 41 8.32 0.97 8.85
C PHE A 41 9.20 0.02 9.71
N ARG A 42 9.97 -0.90 9.08
CA ARG A 42 10.85 -1.87 9.74
C ARG A 42 12.25 -1.35 10.05
N ASP A 43 12.69 -0.29 9.37
CA ASP A 43 14.11 0.12 9.36
C ASP A 43 14.59 0.73 10.70
N ALA A 44 13.73 0.87 11.70
CA ALA A 44 14.04 1.66 12.89
C ALA A 44 13.62 1.02 14.22
N GLY A 45 13.60 -0.31 14.34
CA GLY A 45 13.32 -0.93 15.66
C GLY A 45 11.97 -0.54 16.29
N GLY A 46 10.92 -0.37 15.47
CA GLY A 46 9.60 0.10 15.92
C GLY A 46 9.42 1.60 15.87
N LEU A 47 10.42 2.34 15.40
CA LEU A 47 10.33 3.78 15.19
C LEU A 47 9.98 4.05 13.72
N TRP A 48 9.09 4.98 13.49
CA TRP A 48 8.86 5.54 12.17
C TRP A 48 9.63 6.86 12.04
N GLU A 49 10.76 6.81 11.32
CA GLU A 49 11.67 7.98 11.18
C GLU A 49 12.04 8.63 12.51
N GLU A 50 12.56 7.83 13.43
CA GLU A 50 12.99 8.26 14.76
C GLU A 50 11.87 8.66 15.74
N HIS A 51 10.60 8.59 15.31
CA HIS A 51 9.43 8.84 16.17
C HIS A 51 8.73 7.52 16.54
N ARG A 52 8.28 7.43 17.76
CA ARG A 52 7.38 6.34 18.16
C ARG A 52 6.04 6.55 17.48
N ILE A 53 5.43 5.45 17.06
CA ILE A 53 4.12 5.46 16.38
C ILE A 53 3.07 6.15 17.25
N GLU A 54 3.09 5.85 18.55
CA GLU A 54 2.18 6.39 19.55
C GLU A 54 2.28 7.91 19.71
N ASP A 55 3.36 8.53 19.19
CA ASP A 55 3.58 9.98 19.28
C ASP A 55 3.20 10.75 18.01
N VAL A 56 3.06 10.04 16.85
CA VAL A 56 2.84 10.72 15.55
C VAL A 56 1.75 10.12 14.69
N ALA A 57 1.28 8.91 14.97
CA ALA A 57 0.38 8.17 14.09
C ALA A 57 -0.83 7.56 14.83
N THR A 58 -1.37 8.26 15.82
CA THR A 58 -2.61 7.91 16.53
C THR A 58 -3.49 9.14 16.72
N PRO A 59 -4.83 8.97 16.84
CA PRO A 59 -5.73 10.07 17.20
C PRO A 59 -5.37 10.74 18.52
N GLU A 60 -4.92 9.95 19.50
CA GLU A 60 -4.50 10.42 20.83
C GLU A 60 -3.25 11.30 20.75
N ALA A 61 -2.29 10.93 19.90
CA ALA A 61 -1.10 11.76 19.66
C ALA A 61 -1.50 13.12 19.08
N PHE A 62 -2.41 13.13 18.10
CA PHE A 62 -2.88 14.36 17.50
C PHE A 62 -3.66 15.24 18.48
N ALA A 63 -4.51 14.65 19.30
CA ALA A 63 -5.25 15.37 20.34
C ALA A 63 -4.30 15.97 21.40
N ARG A 64 -3.23 15.25 21.75
CA ARG A 64 -2.24 15.66 22.76
C ARG A 64 -1.31 16.76 22.24
N ASP A 65 -0.74 16.57 21.06
CA ASP A 65 0.20 17.52 20.44
C ASP A 65 0.08 17.56 18.90
N PRO A 66 -0.90 18.29 18.37
CA PRO A 66 -1.10 18.40 16.92
C PRO A 66 0.09 19.08 16.21
N ARG A 67 0.91 19.90 16.92
CA ARG A 67 2.09 20.54 16.32
C ARG A 67 3.17 19.53 15.98
N THR A 68 3.49 18.62 16.90
CA THR A 68 4.46 17.54 16.67
C THR A 68 3.99 16.62 15.53
N VAL A 69 2.73 16.25 15.52
CA VAL A 69 2.16 15.43 14.42
C VAL A 69 2.26 16.16 13.08
N TRP A 70 1.87 17.44 13.00
CA TRP A 70 1.99 18.21 11.77
C TRP A 70 3.44 18.39 11.29
N ARG A 71 4.39 18.62 12.20
CA ARG A 71 5.83 18.68 11.85
C ARG A 71 6.30 17.36 11.24
N PHE A 72 5.93 16.24 11.84
CA PHE A 72 6.25 14.92 11.33
C PHE A 72 5.70 14.72 9.90
N TYR A 73 4.40 14.97 9.66
CA TYR A 73 3.82 14.81 8.32
C TYR A 73 4.34 15.86 7.32
N SER A 74 4.69 17.05 7.75
CA SER A 74 5.32 18.08 6.90
C SER A 74 6.71 17.67 6.42
N GLN A 75 7.50 17.02 7.27
CA GLN A 75 8.79 16.43 6.87
C GLN A 75 8.58 15.31 5.83
N ARG A 76 7.56 14.48 6.01
CA ARG A 76 7.16 13.45 5.04
C ARG A 76 6.77 14.04 3.70
N ARG A 77 5.97 15.11 3.69
CA ARG A 77 5.60 15.83 2.47
C ARG A 77 6.82 16.34 1.72
N LYS A 78 7.82 16.86 2.46
CA LYS A 78 9.10 17.26 1.85
C LYS A 78 9.82 16.09 1.20
N GLN A 79 9.93 14.97 1.90
CA GLN A 79 10.58 13.76 1.37
C GLN A 79 9.84 13.22 0.14
N ALA A 80 8.51 13.12 0.21
CA ALA A 80 7.69 12.68 -0.91
C ALA A 80 7.89 13.54 -2.17
N GLY A 81 8.20 14.85 -2.01
CA GLY A 81 8.53 15.74 -3.12
C GLY A 81 9.84 15.40 -3.83
N SER A 82 10.78 14.74 -3.17
CA SER A 82 12.13 14.45 -3.68
C SER A 82 12.33 13.05 -4.25
N VAL A 83 11.42 12.11 -3.98
CA VAL A 83 11.54 10.73 -4.42
C VAL A 83 10.83 10.48 -5.76
N GLN A 84 11.32 9.50 -6.52
CA GLN A 84 10.77 9.12 -7.81
C GLN A 84 10.27 7.68 -7.80
N PRO A 85 9.25 7.34 -8.61
CA PRO A 85 8.83 5.95 -8.79
C PRO A 85 9.99 5.07 -9.26
N ASN A 86 10.05 3.86 -8.76
CA ASN A 86 11.00 2.85 -9.21
C ASN A 86 10.36 1.88 -10.23
N PRO A 87 11.13 0.96 -10.83
CA PRO A 87 10.62 0.04 -11.85
C PRO A 87 9.41 -0.79 -11.42
N ALA A 88 9.22 -1.09 -10.11
CA ALA A 88 8.05 -1.79 -9.62
C ALA A 88 6.76 -0.97 -9.81
N HIS A 89 6.77 0.31 -9.45
CA HIS A 89 5.64 1.20 -9.66
C HIS A 89 5.30 1.33 -11.16
N LEU A 90 6.33 1.48 -12.02
CA LEU A 90 6.16 1.55 -13.47
C LEU A 90 5.57 0.25 -14.05
N ALA A 91 5.97 -0.91 -13.52
CA ALA A 91 5.40 -2.21 -13.94
C ALA A 91 3.91 -2.29 -13.61
N LEU A 92 3.48 -1.87 -12.42
CA LEU A 92 2.07 -1.85 -12.04
C LEU A 92 1.24 -0.86 -12.87
N ALA A 93 1.80 0.30 -13.21
CA ALA A 93 1.16 1.25 -14.11
C ALA A 93 1.03 0.70 -15.55
N ARG A 94 2.01 -0.10 -16.01
CA ARG A 94 1.91 -0.82 -17.29
C ARG A 94 0.83 -1.91 -17.23
N LEU A 95 0.77 -2.68 -16.13
CA LEU A 95 -0.26 -3.68 -15.92
C LEU A 95 -1.65 -3.05 -15.96
N GLU A 96 -1.87 -1.92 -15.26
CA GLU A 96 -3.14 -1.20 -15.29
C GLU A 96 -3.55 -0.80 -16.71
N ARG A 97 -2.64 -0.28 -17.52
CA ARG A 97 -2.93 0.06 -18.93
C ARG A 97 -3.32 -1.15 -19.78
N ARG A 98 -2.81 -2.34 -19.47
CA ARG A 98 -3.08 -3.58 -20.23
C ARG A 98 -4.40 -4.22 -19.86
N ILE A 99 -4.73 -4.29 -18.57
CA ILE A 99 -5.91 -5.04 -18.11
C ILE A 99 -7.06 -4.12 -17.63
N GLY A 100 -6.83 -2.82 -17.54
CA GLY A 100 -7.86 -1.82 -17.22
C GLY A 100 -8.51 -2.06 -15.87
N ASP A 101 -9.83 -2.04 -15.85
CA ASP A 101 -10.68 -2.20 -14.65
C ASP A 101 -10.62 -3.59 -14.01
N ARG A 102 -9.93 -4.54 -14.63
CA ARG A 102 -9.64 -5.85 -14.04
C ARG A 102 -8.51 -5.80 -13.00
N LEU A 103 -7.74 -4.71 -12.92
CA LEU A 103 -6.79 -4.46 -11.85
C LEU A 103 -7.46 -3.68 -10.72
N PHE A 104 -7.39 -4.21 -9.50
CA PHE A 104 -7.60 -3.44 -8.29
C PHE A 104 -6.26 -3.22 -7.58
N LEU A 105 -5.70 -2.01 -7.71
CA LEU A 105 -4.46 -1.62 -7.05
C LEU A 105 -4.76 -0.97 -5.72
N CYS A 106 -4.50 -1.69 -4.63
CA CYS A 106 -4.66 -1.24 -3.25
C CYS A 106 -3.29 -1.00 -2.62
N THR A 107 -3.11 0.16 -2.01
CA THR A 107 -1.85 0.46 -1.32
C THR A 107 -2.07 0.79 0.15
N GLN A 108 -1.18 0.28 0.99
CA GLN A 108 -1.03 0.67 2.39
C GLN A 108 -0.20 1.96 2.51
N ASN A 109 0.51 2.34 1.44
CA ASN A 109 1.36 3.50 1.41
C ASN A 109 0.55 4.78 1.28
N VAL A 110 1.07 5.83 1.88
CA VAL A 110 0.51 7.18 1.80
C VAL A 110 1.26 8.08 0.81
N ASP A 111 2.38 7.59 0.24
CA ASP A 111 3.17 8.31 -0.75
C ASP A 111 2.49 8.31 -2.14
N PRO A 112 2.80 9.27 -3.03
CA PRO A 112 2.17 9.42 -4.35
C PRO A 112 2.93 8.68 -5.47
N LEU A 113 3.72 7.64 -5.16
CA LEU A 113 4.62 7.04 -6.15
C LEU A 113 3.88 6.22 -7.21
N HIS A 114 2.74 5.63 -6.90
CA HIS A 114 1.89 4.94 -7.87
C HIS A 114 1.34 5.91 -8.93
N GLU A 115 0.79 7.04 -8.50
CA GLU A 115 0.25 8.08 -9.38
C GLU A 115 1.35 8.69 -10.25
N ARG A 116 2.50 8.97 -9.66
CA ARG A 116 3.67 9.48 -10.39
C ARG A 116 4.21 8.49 -11.41
N ALA A 117 4.05 7.19 -11.20
CA ALA A 117 4.36 6.15 -12.17
C ALA A 117 3.33 6.06 -13.32
N GLY A 118 2.19 6.72 -13.16
CA GLY A 118 1.11 6.76 -14.15
C GLY A 118 -0.06 5.82 -13.86
N SER A 119 -0.14 5.23 -12.65
CA SER A 119 -1.35 4.54 -12.19
C SER A 119 -2.48 5.54 -11.95
N ARG A 120 -3.71 5.21 -12.38
CA ARG A 120 -4.87 6.10 -12.36
C ARG A 120 -5.93 5.70 -11.34
N ALA A 121 -6.03 4.41 -11.06
CA ALA A 121 -7.05 3.84 -10.17
C ALA A 121 -6.39 3.22 -8.94
N VAL A 122 -5.74 4.05 -8.12
CA VAL A 122 -5.08 3.61 -6.89
C VAL A 122 -6.05 3.75 -5.70
N HIS A 123 -6.19 2.69 -4.92
CA HIS A 123 -6.97 2.70 -3.69
C HIS A 123 -6.04 2.83 -2.48
N HIS A 124 -5.95 4.03 -1.90
CA HIS A 124 -5.15 4.32 -0.71
C HIS A 124 -5.91 3.95 0.57
N MET A 125 -5.78 2.71 1.01
CA MET A 125 -6.51 2.25 2.20
C MET A 125 -6.08 2.95 3.50
N HIS A 126 -4.88 3.49 3.56
CA HIS A 126 -4.39 4.26 4.72
C HIS A 126 -4.34 5.77 4.46
N GLY A 127 -5.02 6.24 3.41
CA GLY A 127 -5.07 7.66 3.05
C GLY A 127 -3.87 8.13 2.25
N GLU A 128 -3.75 9.44 2.11
CA GLU A 128 -2.81 10.10 1.19
C GLU A 128 -2.07 11.24 1.91
N LEU A 129 -0.75 11.21 1.84
CA LEU A 129 0.13 12.15 2.52
C LEU A 129 -0.05 13.61 2.05
N LEU A 130 -0.31 13.78 0.75
CA LEU A 130 -0.45 15.10 0.10
C LEU A 130 -1.88 15.62 0.14
N ARG A 131 -2.69 15.11 1.05
CA ARG A 131 -4.05 15.59 1.30
C ARG A 131 -4.28 15.95 2.75
N SER A 132 -5.24 16.83 2.98
CA SER A 132 -5.71 17.21 4.31
C SER A 132 -7.23 17.05 4.41
N ARG A 133 -7.73 16.83 5.62
CA ARG A 133 -9.16 16.82 5.92
C ARG A 133 -9.46 17.71 7.11
N CYS A 134 -10.69 18.21 7.16
CA CYS A 134 -11.19 18.89 8.35
C CYS A 134 -11.53 17.86 9.43
N ASP A 135 -11.17 18.17 10.67
CA ASP A 135 -11.49 17.36 11.84
C ASP A 135 -12.85 17.72 12.47
N SER A 136 -13.47 18.82 12.00
CA SER A 136 -14.66 19.40 12.61
C SER A 136 -15.89 19.45 11.70
N CYS A 137 -15.74 19.32 10.39
CA CYS A 137 -16.86 19.34 9.45
C CYS A 137 -16.69 18.32 8.32
N ASP A 138 -17.75 18.11 7.56
CA ASP A 138 -17.88 17.15 6.47
C ASP A 138 -17.25 17.60 5.14
N ARG A 139 -16.38 18.63 5.15
CA ARG A 139 -15.62 19.02 3.96
C ARG A 139 -14.85 17.80 3.44
N PRO A 140 -15.01 17.41 2.16
CA PRO A 140 -14.21 16.34 1.58
C PRO A 140 -12.72 16.60 1.73
N ALA A 141 -11.91 15.54 1.86
CA ALA A 141 -10.47 15.66 1.83
C ALA A 141 -10.00 16.33 0.52
N PHE A 142 -9.02 17.19 0.61
CA PHE A 142 -8.54 18.01 -0.50
C PHE A 142 -7.02 17.95 -0.62
N GLU A 143 -6.50 18.25 -1.79
CA GLU A 143 -5.06 18.33 -2.05
C GLU A 143 -4.42 19.42 -1.20
N ASP A 144 -3.35 19.09 -0.51
CA ASP A 144 -2.62 19.98 0.37
C ASP A 144 -1.17 19.51 0.50
N GLU A 145 -0.31 20.04 -0.33
CA GLU A 145 1.14 19.77 -0.33
C GLU A 145 1.91 20.69 0.61
N ARG A 146 1.24 21.67 1.22
CA ARG A 146 1.87 22.65 2.11
C ARG A 146 2.48 21.96 3.34
N ARG A 147 3.57 22.52 3.82
CA ARG A 147 4.22 22.13 5.05
C ARG A 147 3.76 23.04 6.17
N HIS A 148 3.09 22.48 7.16
CA HIS A 148 2.58 23.20 8.34
C HIS A 148 3.56 23.03 9.50
N LEU A 149 4.64 23.83 9.50
CA LEU A 149 5.73 23.72 10.47
C LEU A 149 5.54 24.64 11.70
N GLU A 150 4.91 25.79 11.49
CA GLU A 150 4.81 26.84 12.51
C GLU A 150 3.38 26.99 13.03
N GLU A 151 2.41 27.07 12.12
CA GLU A 151 1.01 27.27 12.45
C GLU A 151 0.18 26.03 12.15
N LEU A 152 -0.77 25.72 13.04
CA LEU A 152 -1.75 24.67 12.80
C LEU A 152 -2.75 25.13 11.75
N PRO A 153 -2.92 24.36 10.67
CA PRO A 153 -3.80 24.76 9.58
C PRO A 153 -5.26 24.73 10.00
N ARG A 154 -6.03 25.66 9.46
CA ARG A 154 -7.46 25.82 9.72
C ARG A 154 -8.28 25.55 8.48
N CYS A 155 -9.46 25.00 8.67
CA CYS A 155 -10.43 24.76 7.61
C CYS A 155 -11.05 26.09 7.15
N GLU A 156 -10.92 26.40 5.87
CA GLU A 156 -11.49 27.61 5.28
C GLU A 156 -13.02 27.64 5.34
N ARG A 157 -13.68 26.45 5.43
CA ARG A 157 -15.15 26.35 5.48
C ARG A 157 -15.73 26.63 6.88
N CYS A 158 -15.09 26.11 7.95
CA CYS A 158 -15.66 26.17 9.30
C CYS A 158 -14.72 26.73 10.37
N GLY A 159 -13.47 27.07 10.02
CA GLY A 159 -12.47 27.53 10.98
C GLY A 159 -11.90 26.43 11.89
N GLY A 160 -12.41 25.21 11.83
CA GLY A 160 -11.95 24.07 12.62
C GLY A 160 -10.52 23.62 12.25
N GLY A 161 -9.93 22.75 13.03
CA GLY A 161 -8.61 22.21 12.77
C GLY A 161 -8.57 21.35 11.51
N LEU A 162 -7.44 21.36 10.79
CA LEU A 162 -7.14 20.39 9.74
C LEU A 162 -6.20 19.32 10.29
N ARG A 163 -6.32 18.12 9.74
CA ARG A 163 -5.37 17.02 9.96
C ARG A 163 -4.92 16.40 8.63
N PRO A 164 -3.77 15.72 8.58
CA PRO A 164 -3.37 14.94 7.42
C PRO A 164 -4.44 13.90 7.07
N GLN A 165 -4.68 13.66 5.78
CA GLN A 165 -5.59 12.63 5.29
C GLN A 165 -4.91 11.25 5.36
N VAL A 166 -4.47 10.86 6.54
CA VAL A 166 -3.85 9.58 6.83
C VAL A 166 -4.68 8.83 7.85
N VAL A 167 -4.87 7.53 7.63
CA VAL A 167 -5.48 6.63 8.61
C VAL A 167 -4.44 6.29 9.66
N TRP A 168 -4.74 6.59 10.90
CA TRP A 168 -3.87 6.30 12.03
C TRP A 168 -4.19 4.97 12.67
N PHE A 169 -3.27 4.47 13.48
CA PHE A 169 -3.52 3.28 14.29
C PHE A 169 -4.72 3.50 15.19
N GLY A 170 -5.62 2.50 15.21
CA GLY A 170 -6.92 2.59 15.89
C GLY A 170 -8.06 3.10 15.00
N GLU A 171 -7.78 3.67 13.83
CA GLU A 171 -8.82 4.08 12.86
C GLU A 171 -9.13 2.97 11.85
N VAL A 172 -10.32 3.03 11.27
CA VAL A 172 -10.74 2.10 10.20
C VAL A 172 -10.13 2.54 8.87
N PRO A 173 -9.47 1.64 8.12
CA PRO A 173 -8.97 1.96 6.78
C PRO A 173 -10.07 2.36 5.81
N LEU A 174 -9.72 3.15 4.80
CA LEU A 174 -10.66 3.71 3.84
C LEU A 174 -11.19 2.66 2.87
N GLY A 175 -12.48 2.70 2.58
CA GLY A 175 -13.11 1.94 1.51
C GLY A 175 -13.05 0.41 1.66
N MET A 176 -13.14 -0.09 2.89
CA MET A 176 -13.08 -1.53 3.18
C MET A 176 -14.10 -2.35 2.39
N ASP A 177 -15.31 -1.81 2.15
CA ASP A 177 -16.34 -2.49 1.35
C ASP A 177 -15.86 -2.75 -0.09
N ARG A 178 -15.24 -1.75 -0.72
CA ARG A 178 -14.65 -1.88 -2.05
C ARG A 178 -13.49 -2.87 -2.08
N ILE A 179 -12.66 -2.87 -1.03
CA ILE A 179 -11.55 -3.81 -0.88
C ILE A 179 -12.11 -5.24 -0.83
N TYR A 180 -13.07 -5.52 0.04
CA TYR A 180 -13.65 -6.86 0.14
C TYR A 180 -14.42 -7.29 -1.11
N GLN A 181 -15.10 -6.37 -1.79
CA GLN A 181 -15.71 -6.66 -3.09
C GLN A 181 -14.66 -7.09 -4.12
N ALA A 182 -13.54 -6.39 -4.19
CA ALA A 182 -12.45 -6.71 -5.10
C ALA A 182 -11.74 -8.03 -4.72
N LEU A 183 -11.50 -8.27 -3.42
CA LEU A 183 -10.95 -9.53 -2.91
C LEU A 183 -11.84 -10.72 -3.29
N ASN A 184 -13.13 -10.63 -3.03
CA ASN A 184 -14.08 -11.70 -3.34
C ASN A 184 -14.22 -11.98 -4.84
N ALA A 185 -13.80 -11.06 -5.69
CA ALA A 185 -13.89 -11.19 -7.14
C ALA A 185 -12.55 -11.54 -7.80
N CYS A 186 -11.42 -11.52 -7.10
CA CYS A 186 -10.12 -11.70 -7.72
C CYS A 186 -9.77 -13.17 -7.97
N ASP A 187 -9.08 -13.41 -9.08
CA ASP A 187 -8.52 -14.71 -9.48
C ASP A 187 -7.03 -14.79 -9.11
N LEU A 188 -6.35 -13.64 -9.10
CA LEU A 188 -4.94 -13.50 -8.71
C LEU A 188 -4.77 -12.39 -7.68
N PHE A 189 -4.20 -12.74 -6.53
CA PHE A 189 -3.83 -11.83 -5.46
C PHE A 189 -2.31 -11.72 -5.36
N VAL A 190 -1.77 -10.52 -5.52
CA VAL A 190 -0.33 -10.26 -5.43
C VAL A 190 -0.07 -9.27 -4.32
N THR A 191 0.73 -9.65 -3.34
CA THR A 191 1.19 -8.75 -2.28
C THR A 191 2.64 -8.35 -2.53
N VAL A 192 2.94 -7.05 -2.51
CA VAL A 192 4.27 -6.51 -2.79
C VAL A 192 4.77 -5.69 -1.61
N GLY A 193 5.86 -6.11 -1.00
CA GLY A 193 6.57 -5.34 0.02
C GLY A 193 5.78 -5.05 1.30
N SER A 194 4.80 -5.90 1.65
CA SER A 194 4.08 -5.82 2.93
C SER A 194 4.68 -6.76 3.96
N SER A 195 4.70 -6.33 5.23
CA SER A 195 5.22 -7.17 6.33
C SER A 195 4.33 -8.36 6.68
N GLY A 196 3.04 -8.29 6.35
CA GLY A 196 2.06 -9.27 6.82
C GLY A 196 1.70 -9.11 8.31
N ALA A 197 2.09 -7.99 8.95
CA ALA A 197 1.85 -7.73 10.38
C ALA A 197 0.71 -6.73 10.63
N VAL A 198 0.41 -5.84 9.68
CA VAL A 198 -0.56 -4.74 9.87
C VAL A 198 -1.95 -5.17 9.41
N TYR A 199 -2.89 -5.24 10.35
CA TYR A 199 -4.29 -5.54 10.07
C TYR A 199 -5.09 -4.27 9.72
N PRO A 200 -6.14 -4.39 8.87
CA PRO A 200 -6.70 -5.62 8.30
C PRO A 200 -5.95 -6.19 7.07
N ALA A 201 -5.01 -5.47 6.48
CA ALA A 201 -4.32 -5.86 5.25
C ALA A 201 -3.63 -7.23 5.35
N ALA A 202 -3.01 -7.54 6.51
CA ALA A 202 -2.40 -8.84 6.77
C ALA A 202 -3.38 -10.02 6.69
N GLY A 203 -4.67 -9.78 6.95
CA GLY A 203 -5.72 -10.77 6.90
C GLY A 203 -6.29 -11.05 5.50
N PHE A 204 -5.99 -10.25 4.48
CA PHE A 204 -6.60 -10.39 3.15
C PHE A 204 -6.26 -11.72 2.49
N VAL A 205 -5.03 -12.17 2.56
CA VAL A 205 -4.64 -13.47 2.02
C VAL A 205 -5.34 -14.63 2.75
N SER A 206 -5.50 -14.55 4.06
CA SER A 206 -6.25 -15.55 4.82
C SER A 206 -7.73 -15.55 4.46
N HIS A 207 -8.32 -14.36 4.25
CA HIS A 207 -9.69 -14.24 3.77
C HIS A 207 -9.90 -15.01 2.46
N LEU A 208 -8.99 -14.86 1.49
CA LEU A 208 -9.05 -15.55 0.19
C LEU A 208 -8.91 -17.08 0.29
N ARG A 209 -8.24 -17.59 1.33
CA ARG A 209 -8.13 -19.04 1.57
C ARG A 209 -9.44 -19.68 2.07
N HIS A 210 -10.34 -18.86 2.60
CA HIS A 210 -11.62 -19.35 3.13
C HIS A 210 -12.82 -18.95 2.24
N ASN A 211 -12.60 -18.07 1.25
CA ASN A 211 -13.65 -17.55 0.39
C ASN A 211 -13.25 -17.71 -1.08
N PRO A 212 -13.79 -18.71 -1.80
CA PRO A 212 -13.52 -18.86 -3.23
C PRO A 212 -14.13 -17.72 -4.03
N ALA A 213 -13.51 -17.39 -5.15
CA ALA A 213 -14.06 -16.45 -6.12
C ALA A 213 -15.41 -16.95 -6.69
N PRO A 214 -16.23 -16.08 -7.31
CA PRO A 214 -17.55 -16.47 -7.87
C PRO A 214 -17.51 -17.62 -8.87
N ARG A 215 -16.36 -17.87 -9.51
CA ARG A 215 -16.13 -19.01 -10.41
C ARG A 215 -15.90 -20.35 -9.69
N GLY A 216 -15.90 -20.35 -8.35
CA GLY A 216 -15.71 -21.55 -7.51
C GLY A 216 -14.24 -21.92 -7.27
N ASN A 217 -13.28 -21.20 -7.83
CA ASN A 217 -11.85 -21.39 -7.62
C ASN A 217 -11.33 -20.45 -6.53
N PHE A 218 -10.32 -20.89 -5.79
CA PHE A 218 -9.57 -20.01 -4.90
C PHE A 218 -8.60 -19.14 -5.68
N ALA A 219 -8.47 -17.88 -5.29
CA ALA A 219 -7.49 -16.98 -5.88
C ALA A 219 -6.06 -17.51 -5.68
N ARG A 220 -5.25 -17.46 -6.73
CA ARG A 220 -3.81 -17.69 -6.59
C ARG A 220 -3.19 -16.52 -5.83
N CYS A 221 -2.45 -16.81 -4.76
CA CYS A 221 -1.87 -15.81 -3.88
C CYS A 221 -0.35 -15.82 -3.96
N VAL A 222 0.24 -14.73 -4.44
CA VAL A 222 1.69 -14.58 -4.63
C VAL A 222 2.21 -13.42 -3.78
N TYR A 223 3.32 -13.62 -3.13
CA TYR A 223 4.04 -12.59 -2.40
C TYR A 223 5.34 -12.22 -3.12
N VAL A 224 5.66 -10.92 -3.14
CA VAL A 224 6.92 -10.36 -3.65
C VAL A 224 7.52 -9.43 -2.62
N GLY A 225 8.79 -9.64 -2.24
CA GLY A 225 9.48 -8.77 -1.27
C GLY A 225 10.84 -9.32 -0.87
N LEU A 226 11.62 -8.54 -0.12
CA LEU A 226 12.98 -8.92 0.27
C LEU A 226 13.00 -10.09 1.26
N GLU A 227 12.01 -10.15 2.14
CA GLU A 227 11.89 -11.15 3.19
C GLU A 227 10.50 -11.77 3.19
N ARG A 228 10.36 -12.97 3.77
CA ARG A 228 9.06 -13.61 3.94
C ARG A 228 8.18 -12.78 4.88
N PRO A 229 6.91 -12.55 4.53
CA PRO A 229 5.97 -11.87 5.43
C PRO A 229 5.59 -12.81 6.60
N GLU A 230 5.10 -12.24 7.70
CA GLU A 230 4.69 -13.03 8.88
C GLU A 230 3.59 -14.06 8.55
N ASN A 231 2.69 -13.70 7.63
CA ASN A 231 1.61 -14.55 7.13
C ASN A 231 2.01 -15.38 5.89
N SER A 232 3.32 -15.65 5.68
CA SER A 232 3.84 -16.32 4.48
C SER A 232 3.21 -17.70 4.21
N HIS A 233 2.74 -18.39 5.24
CA HIS A 233 2.09 -19.69 5.14
C HIS A 233 0.72 -19.66 4.41
N CYS A 234 0.15 -18.47 4.24
CA CYS A 234 -1.11 -18.28 3.50
C CYS A 234 -0.90 -18.07 1.99
N PHE A 235 0.31 -17.88 1.51
CA PHE A 235 0.60 -17.68 0.07
C PHE A 235 0.92 -19.01 -0.62
N ASP A 236 0.55 -19.12 -1.90
CA ASP A 236 0.96 -20.26 -2.74
C ASP A 236 2.43 -20.17 -3.09
N GLU A 237 2.94 -18.94 -3.24
CA GLU A 237 4.30 -18.67 -3.67
C GLU A 237 4.84 -17.38 -3.02
N CYS A 238 6.10 -17.42 -2.57
CA CYS A 238 6.84 -16.24 -2.12
C CYS A 238 8.07 -16.06 -3.00
N ARG A 239 8.11 -14.98 -3.78
CA ARG A 239 9.22 -14.56 -4.62
C ARG A 239 10.06 -13.54 -3.87
N LEU A 240 11.23 -13.97 -3.43
CA LEU A 240 12.10 -13.13 -2.60
C LEU A 240 13.13 -12.41 -3.47
N GLY A 241 13.14 -11.08 -3.36
CA GLY A 241 13.99 -10.17 -4.09
C GLY A 241 13.46 -8.75 -4.09
N LYS A 242 14.19 -7.86 -4.75
CA LYS A 242 13.76 -6.46 -4.88
C LYS A 242 12.54 -6.35 -5.80
N ALA A 243 11.56 -5.56 -5.37
CA ALA A 243 10.32 -5.38 -6.14
C ALA A 243 10.59 -4.78 -7.53
N GLY A 244 11.55 -3.85 -7.63
CA GLY A 244 11.93 -3.21 -8.89
C GLY A 244 12.59 -4.15 -9.90
N GLU A 245 13.16 -5.26 -9.45
CA GLU A 245 13.74 -6.31 -10.29
C GLU A 245 12.67 -7.36 -10.67
N LEU A 246 11.84 -7.77 -9.70
CA LEU A 246 10.90 -8.88 -9.89
C LEU A 246 9.62 -8.47 -10.62
N LEU A 247 9.01 -7.33 -10.32
CA LEU A 247 7.72 -6.95 -10.89
C LEU A 247 7.74 -6.72 -12.41
N PRO A 248 8.77 -6.08 -13.01
CA PRO A 248 8.85 -5.99 -14.46
C PRO A 248 8.75 -7.36 -15.13
N ALA A 249 9.59 -8.30 -14.73
CA ALA A 249 9.58 -9.65 -15.28
C ALA A 249 8.29 -10.44 -14.95
N LEU A 250 7.67 -10.14 -13.81
CA LEU A 250 6.46 -10.83 -13.35
C LEU A 250 5.27 -10.65 -14.30
N PHE A 251 5.17 -9.47 -14.92
CA PHE A 251 4.03 -9.06 -15.73
C PHE A 251 4.36 -8.82 -17.22
N GLU A 252 5.63 -9.00 -17.64
CA GLU A 252 6.05 -8.70 -19.04
C GLU A 252 5.70 -9.80 -20.03
N GLU A 253 5.73 -11.08 -19.64
CA GLU A 253 5.42 -12.20 -20.51
C GLU A 253 4.17 -12.93 -20.01
N GLY A 254 3.20 -13.19 -20.88
CA GLY A 254 2.10 -14.11 -20.60
C GLY A 254 0.72 -13.50 -20.46
N LEU A 255 0.51 -12.30 -20.98
CA LEU A 255 -0.84 -11.81 -21.27
C LEU A 255 -1.07 -11.92 -22.80
N PRO A 256 -2.13 -12.60 -23.21
CA PRO A 256 -2.48 -12.73 -24.62
C PRO A 256 -2.80 -11.39 -25.28
#